data_d442eb75057d1eb4346b5b072305b9d1
#
_entry.id   d442eb75057d1eb4346b5b072305b9d1
#
_cell.length_a   1.000
_cell.length_b   1.000
_cell.length_c   1.000
_cell.angle_alpha   90.00
_cell.angle_beta   90.00
_cell.angle_gamma   90.00
#
_symmetry.space_group_name_H-M   'P 1'
#
loop_
_entity.id
_entity.type
_entity.pdbx_description
1 polymer ?
#
loop_
_entity_poly.entity_id
_entity_poly.type
_entity_poly.pdbx_seq_one_letter_code
_entity_poly.pdbx_strand_id
1 'polypeptide(L)'
;MIDYLESTGVNRVALTGISLGGFTSALLASVDDRIQAVVPNVPVVTPDRTVDEWFPANKLVALQRLVARTDPALTEAAARYASPLNYRPLVPKERRLIITGLGDRLAPPQQAEMLWEHWDRCAFHWFPGNHLLHVSQPDYLRRMTRFLRDFMFD
;
A
#
# COMPACT_ATOMS: atom_id res chain seq x y z
N MET A 1 -2.95 7.85 -16.51
CA MET A 1 -2.82 9.03 -15.61
C MET A 1 -1.42 9.61 -15.65
N ILE A 2 -0.34 8.83 -15.45
CA ILE A 2 1.04 9.35 -15.52
C ILE A 2 1.32 9.97 -16.89
N ASP A 3 0.98 9.29 -17.98
CA ASP A 3 1.13 9.83 -19.36
C ASP A 3 0.44 11.20 -19.54
N TYR A 4 -0.74 11.37 -18.95
CA TYR A 4 -1.44 12.65 -18.94
C TYR A 4 -0.67 13.71 -18.16
N LEU A 5 -0.16 13.38 -16.98
CA LEU A 5 0.63 14.32 -16.18
C LEU A 5 1.89 14.74 -16.93
N GLU A 6 2.60 13.82 -17.55
CA GLU A 6 3.78 14.11 -18.38
C GLU A 6 3.42 15.03 -19.56
N SER A 7 2.30 14.78 -20.23
CA SER A 7 1.82 15.63 -21.32
C SER A 7 1.50 17.08 -20.90
N THR A 8 1.25 17.30 -19.59
CA THR A 8 1.04 18.64 -19.00
C THR A 8 2.31 19.27 -18.45
N GLY A 9 3.48 18.63 -18.64
CA GLY A 9 4.77 19.12 -18.17
C GLY A 9 5.13 18.71 -16.73
N VAL A 10 4.31 17.87 -16.09
CA VAL A 10 4.64 17.28 -14.79
C VAL A 10 5.63 16.15 -15.00
N ASN A 11 6.82 16.29 -14.46
CA ASN A 11 7.94 15.35 -14.62
C ASN A 11 8.35 14.67 -13.30
N ARG A 12 7.64 14.94 -12.20
CA ARG A 12 7.87 14.32 -10.89
C ARG A 12 6.56 13.78 -10.34
N VAL A 13 6.52 12.46 -10.10
CA VAL A 13 5.34 11.76 -9.60
C VAL A 13 5.71 11.00 -8.34
N ALA A 14 4.97 11.25 -7.27
CA ALA A 14 5.01 10.44 -6.05
C ALA A 14 3.64 9.79 -5.82
N LEU A 15 3.64 8.62 -5.23
CA LEU A 15 2.41 7.91 -4.88
C LEU A 15 2.23 7.81 -3.39
N THR A 16 1.01 8.02 -2.94
CA THR A 16 0.58 7.69 -1.58
C THR A 16 -0.83 7.15 -1.61
N GLY A 17 -1.18 6.32 -0.64
CA GLY A 17 -2.53 5.77 -0.53
C GLY A 17 -2.71 5.05 0.80
N ILE A 18 -3.96 4.96 1.24
CA ILE A 18 -4.35 4.32 2.49
C ILE A 18 -4.99 2.97 2.17
N SER A 19 -4.67 1.93 2.93
CA SER A 19 -5.30 0.59 2.82
C SER A 19 -5.13 -0.01 1.41
N LEU A 20 -6.22 -0.17 0.65
CA LEU A 20 -6.18 -0.59 -0.75
C LEU A 20 -5.38 0.41 -1.62
N GLY A 21 -5.44 1.70 -1.30
CA GLY A 21 -4.58 2.71 -1.93
C GLY A 21 -3.11 2.50 -1.60
N GLY A 22 -2.79 2.05 -0.38
CA GLY A 22 -1.45 1.64 0.03
C GLY A 22 -0.95 0.41 -0.74
N PHE A 23 -1.81 -0.58 -0.94
CA PHE A 23 -1.56 -1.73 -1.81
C PHE A 23 -1.27 -1.28 -3.26
N THR A 24 -2.17 -0.46 -3.82
CA THR A 24 -2.04 0.00 -5.21
C THR A 24 -0.77 0.82 -5.41
N SER A 25 -0.44 1.72 -4.47
CA SER A 25 0.79 2.53 -4.57
C SER A 25 2.04 1.65 -4.47
N ALA A 26 2.04 0.64 -3.60
CA ALA A 26 3.15 -0.31 -3.48
C ALA A 26 3.32 -1.15 -4.75
N LEU A 27 2.23 -1.62 -5.36
CA LEU A 27 2.26 -2.38 -6.60
C LEU A 27 2.76 -1.51 -7.77
N LEU A 28 2.21 -0.30 -7.93
CA LEU A 28 2.62 0.62 -8.99
C LEU A 28 4.11 1.02 -8.88
N ALA A 29 4.64 1.17 -7.67
CA ALA A 29 6.06 1.42 -7.43
C ALA A 29 6.98 0.29 -7.92
N SER A 30 6.41 -0.85 -8.28
CA SER A 30 7.14 -2.02 -8.80
C SER A 30 6.96 -2.23 -10.31
N VAL A 31 6.07 -1.48 -10.95
CA VAL A 31 5.73 -1.68 -12.38
C VAL A 31 5.88 -0.41 -13.24
N ASP A 32 6.08 0.76 -12.63
CA ASP A 32 6.28 2.02 -13.35
C ASP A 32 7.51 2.76 -12.78
N ASP A 33 8.55 2.89 -13.57
CA ASP A 33 9.84 3.50 -13.20
C ASP A 33 9.82 5.04 -13.18
N ARG A 34 8.74 5.65 -13.65
CA ARG A 34 8.52 7.11 -13.58
C ARG A 34 8.12 7.59 -12.19
N ILE A 35 7.78 6.66 -11.30
CA ILE A 35 7.44 6.98 -9.91
C ILE A 35 8.72 7.25 -9.13
N GLN A 36 8.84 8.45 -8.58
CA GLN A 36 10.06 8.91 -7.91
C GLN A 36 10.05 8.70 -6.40
N ALA A 37 8.89 8.67 -5.77
CA ALA A 37 8.75 8.39 -4.34
C ALA A 37 7.42 7.68 -4.06
N VAL A 38 7.38 6.88 -3.01
CA VAL A 38 6.17 6.15 -2.63
C VAL A 38 5.99 6.09 -1.12
N VAL A 39 4.74 6.34 -0.67
CA VAL A 39 4.37 6.32 0.73
C VAL A 39 3.08 5.51 0.93
N PRO A 40 3.12 4.17 0.95
CA PRO A 40 1.97 3.37 1.34
C PRO A 40 1.66 3.56 2.83
N ASN A 41 0.39 3.84 3.13
CA ASN A 41 -0.11 4.01 4.49
C ASN A 41 -1.08 2.87 4.80
N VAL A 42 -0.85 2.16 5.90
CA VAL A 42 -1.58 0.95 6.32
C VAL A 42 -1.83 -0.02 5.15
N PRO A 43 -0.78 -0.41 4.40
CA PRO A 43 -0.96 -1.20 3.19
C PRO A 43 -1.46 -2.61 3.49
N VAL A 44 -2.37 -3.10 2.66
CA VAL A 44 -2.77 -4.52 2.64
C VAL A 44 -1.98 -5.21 1.53
N VAL A 45 -0.98 -6.02 1.85
CA VAL A 45 -0.10 -6.63 0.84
C VAL A 45 -0.42 -8.10 0.54
N THR A 46 -1.24 -8.73 1.38
CA THR A 46 -1.76 -10.09 1.18
C THR A 46 -3.30 -10.07 1.18
N PRO A 47 -3.93 -9.55 0.11
CA PRO A 47 -5.38 -9.37 0.08
C PRO A 47 -6.15 -10.70 0.15
N ASP A 48 -5.57 -11.80 -0.31
CA ASP A 48 -6.10 -13.16 -0.21
C ASP A 48 -6.40 -13.57 1.25
N ARG A 49 -5.48 -13.27 2.17
CA ARG A 49 -5.63 -13.61 3.59
C ARG A 49 -6.50 -12.60 4.34
N THR A 50 -6.32 -11.33 4.03
CA THR A 50 -6.97 -10.23 4.76
C THR A 50 -8.49 -10.27 4.62
N VAL A 51 -9.01 -10.58 3.43
CA VAL A 51 -10.46 -10.62 3.19
C VAL A 51 -11.15 -11.75 3.97
N ASP A 52 -10.50 -12.88 4.14
CA ASP A 52 -11.07 -14.01 4.86
C ASP A 52 -11.14 -13.78 6.38
N GLU A 53 -10.30 -12.90 6.90
CA GLU A 53 -10.27 -12.51 8.33
C GLU A 53 -11.23 -11.36 8.67
N TRP A 54 -11.73 -10.61 7.69
CA TRP A 54 -12.55 -9.42 7.92
C TRP A 54 -14.03 -9.73 8.07
N PHE A 55 -14.56 -9.64 9.28
CA PHE A 55 -15.99 -9.62 9.51
C PHE A 55 -16.54 -8.17 9.38
N PRO A 56 -17.66 -7.91 8.68
CA PRO A 56 -18.52 -8.85 7.95
C PRO A 56 -18.11 -9.06 6.47
N ALA A 57 -17.03 -8.47 5.98
CA ALA A 57 -16.62 -8.53 4.58
C ALA A 57 -16.41 -9.98 4.10
N ASN A 58 -15.86 -10.85 4.95
CA ASN A 58 -15.70 -12.28 4.65
C ASN A 58 -17.04 -12.96 4.31
N LYS A 59 -18.16 -12.57 4.95
CA LYS A 59 -19.48 -13.09 4.66
C LYS A 59 -20.02 -12.60 3.32
N LEU A 60 -19.76 -11.33 2.99
CA LEU A 60 -20.14 -10.75 1.70
C LEU A 60 -19.37 -11.40 0.55
N VAL A 61 -18.06 -11.61 0.73
CA VAL A 61 -17.21 -12.28 -0.26
C VAL A 61 -17.62 -13.74 -0.42
N ALA A 62 -17.95 -14.46 0.66
CA ALA A 62 -18.46 -15.82 0.59
C ALA A 62 -19.78 -15.88 -0.20
N LEU A 63 -20.71 -14.95 0.05
CA LEU A 63 -21.96 -14.85 -0.70
C LEU A 63 -21.71 -14.51 -2.17
N GLN A 64 -20.82 -13.57 -2.46
CA GLN A 64 -20.44 -13.20 -3.83
C GLN A 64 -19.84 -14.42 -4.58
N ARG A 65 -18.93 -15.14 -3.95
CA ARG A 65 -18.33 -16.38 -4.52
C ARG A 65 -19.41 -17.40 -4.88
N LEU A 66 -20.40 -17.56 -3.99
CA LEU A 66 -21.53 -18.48 -4.23
C LEU A 66 -22.40 -18.03 -5.41
N VAL A 67 -22.74 -16.75 -5.49
CA VAL A 67 -23.61 -16.20 -6.53
C VAL A 67 -22.90 -16.13 -7.89
N ALA A 68 -21.63 -15.66 -7.89
CA ALA A 68 -20.85 -15.50 -9.12
C ALA A 68 -20.26 -16.83 -9.63
N ARG A 69 -20.39 -17.93 -8.90
CA ARG A 69 -19.81 -19.24 -9.23
C ARG A 69 -18.31 -19.15 -9.56
N THR A 70 -17.59 -18.21 -8.92
CA THR A 70 -16.14 -18.06 -9.11
C THR A 70 -15.41 -19.19 -8.41
N ASP A 71 -14.39 -19.73 -9.07
CA ASP A 71 -13.48 -20.70 -8.46
C ASP A 71 -12.66 -20.00 -7.36
N PRO A 72 -12.78 -20.43 -6.09
CA PRO A 72 -12.00 -19.85 -5.00
C PRO A 72 -10.49 -19.93 -5.22
N ALA A 73 -10.00 -21.04 -5.78
CA ALA A 73 -8.59 -21.24 -6.04
C ALA A 73 -8.04 -20.25 -7.09
N LEU A 74 -8.82 -19.97 -8.14
CA LEU A 74 -8.45 -18.99 -9.15
C LEU A 74 -8.44 -17.57 -8.58
N THR A 75 -9.43 -17.24 -7.74
CA THR A 75 -9.50 -15.93 -7.08
C THR A 75 -8.30 -15.71 -6.14
N GLU A 76 -7.95 -16.72 -5.36
CA GLU A 76 -6.78 -16.67 -4.47
C GLU A 76 -5.47 -16.58 -5.27
N ALA A 77 -5.33 -17.36 -6.34
CA ALA A 77 -4.16 -17.28 -7.22
C ALA A 77 -3.99 -15.89 -7.85
N ALA A 78 -5.10 -15.28 -8.32
CA ALA A 78 -5.08 -13.92 -8.86
C ALA A 78 -4.70 -12.87 -7.81
N ALA A 79 -5.23 -12.99 -6.58
CA ALA A 79 -4.89 -12.09 -5.47
C ALA A 79 -3.41 -12.22 -5.06
N ARG A 80 -2.89 -13.44 -5.02
CA ARG A 80 -1.46 -13.68 -4.76
C ARG A 80 -0.59 -13.12 -5.87
N TYR A 81 -0.96 -13.32 -7.13
CA TYR A 81 -0.21 -12.78 -8.27
C TYR A 81 -0.12 -11.25 -8.22
N ALA A 82 -1.19 -10.57 -7.83
CA ALA A 82 -1.24 -9.13 -7.72
C ALA A 82 -0.50 -8.57 -6.48
N SER A 83 -0.01 -9.42 -5.57
CA SER A 83 0.69 -8.94 -4.37
C SER A 83 1.97 -8.16 -4.72
N PRO A 84 2.18 -6.95 -4.14
CA PRO A 84 3.42 -6.19 -4.34
C PRO A 84 4.66 -6.92 -3.80
N LEU A 85 4.50 -7.95 -2.97
CA LEU A 85 5.60 -8.78 -2.48
C LEU A 85 6.24 -9.67 -3.56
N ASN A 86 5.59 -9.85 -4.70
CA ASN A 86 6.12 -10.64 -5.81
C ASN A 86 7.07 -9.86 -6.72
N TYR A 87 7.10 -8.54 -6.58
CA TYR A 87 7.79 -7.65 -7.52
C TYR A 87 8.78 -6.78 -6.78
N ARG A 88 10.00 -6.67 -7.33
CA ARG A 88 10.98 -5.73 -6.79
C ARG A 88 10.55 -4.30 -7.07
N PRO A 89 10.59 -3.40 -6.08
CA PRO A 89 10.27 -2.00 -6.30
C PRO A 89 11.30 -1.34 -7.23
N LEU A 90 10.82 -0.57 -8.20
CA LEU A 90 11.65 0.25 -9.09
C LEU A 90 12.06 1.57 -8.43
N VAL A 91 11.27 2.06 -7.51
CA VAL A 91 11.58 3.25 -6.71
C VAL A 91 12.80 2.97 -5.81
N PRO A 92 13.83 3.83 -5.77
CA PRO A 92 14.99 3.66 -4.90
C PRO A 92 14.63 3.57 -3.41
N LYS A 93 15.40 2.82 -2.63
CA LYS A 93 15.15 2.56 -1.20
C LYS A 93 14.94 3.85 -0.40
N GLU A 94 15.75 4.85 -0.67
CA GLU A 94 15.75 6.15 0.03
C GLU A 94 14.46 6.94 -0.22
N ARG A 95 13.72 6.58 -1.26
CA ARG A 95 12.49 7.24 -1.70
C ARG A 95 11.23 6.42 -1.40
N ARG A 96 11.34 5.45 -0.46
CA ARG A 96 10.23 4.63 0.04
C ARG A 96 10.03 4.90 1.53
N LEU A 97 8.79 5.19 1.93
CA LEU A 97 8.38 5.36 3.33
C LEU A 97 7.11 4.58 3.59
N ILE A 98 7.13 3.63 4.49
CA ILE A 98 5.93 2.91 4.92
C ILE A 98 5.39 3.53 6.19
N ILE A 99 4.07 3.75 6.26
CA ILE A 99 3.37 4.25 7.45
C ILE A 99 2.36 3.20 7.89
N THR A 100 2.31 2.88 9.19
CA THR A 100 1.37 1.88 9.71
C THR A 100 0.91 2.17 11.13
N GLY A 101 -0.29 1.72 11.47
CA GLY A 101 -0.89 1.87 12.79
C GLY A 101 -0.62 0.66 13.69
N LEU A 102 -0.17 0.89 14.92
CA LEU A 102 0.15 -0.16 15.87
C LEU A 102 -1.05 -1.03 16.27
N GLY A 103 -2.25 -0.46 16.29
CA GLY A 103 -3.50 -1.15 16.65
C GLY A 103 -4.40 -1.48 15.46
N ASP A 104 -3.84 -1.48 14.25
CA ASP A 104 -4.62 -1.78 13.05
C ASP A 104 -4.96 -3.27 12.99
N ARG A 105 -6.27 -3.56 12.95
CA ARG A 105 -6.81 -4.93 12.83
C ARG A 105 -7.33 -5.23 11.43
N LEU A 106 -7.49 -4.21 10.59
CA LEU A 106 -7.93 -4.38 9.22
C LEU A 106 -6.75 -4.59 8.26
N ALA A 107 -5.70 -3.81 8.44
CA ALA A 107 -4.40 -4.04 7.83
C ALA A 107 -3.37 -4.25 8.95
N PRO A 108 -3.29 -5.46 9.52
CA PRO A 108 -2.42 -5.71 10.67
C PRO A 108 -0.99 -5.24 10.41
N PRO A 109 -0.28 -4.73 11.44
CA PRO A 109 1.10 -4.25 11.32
C PRO A 109 2.04 -5.20 10.57
N GLN A 110 1.80 -6.49 10.67
CA GLN A 110 2.55 -7.54 9.97
C GLN A 110 2.52 -7.37 8.44
N GLN A 111 1.44 -6.82 7.89
CA GLN A 111 1.34 -6.52 6.45
C GLN A 111 2.40 -5.48 6.04
N ALA A 112 2.53 -4.43 6.83
CA ALA A 112 3.51 -3.38 6.61
C ALA A 112 4.94 -3.88 6.88
N GLU A 113 5.14 -4.76 7.87
CA GLU A 113 6.44 -5.37 8.16
C GLU A 113 6.90 -6.28 7.01
N MET A 114 6.00 -7.09 6.45
CA MET A 114 6.30 -7.91 5.27
C MET A 114 6.76 -7.04 4.09
N LEU A 115 6.07 -5.93 3.84
CA LEU A 115 6.46 -4.98 2.80
C LEU A 115 7.81 -4.32 3.10
N TRP A 116 8.05 -3.97 4.35
CA TRP A 116 9.29 -3.35 4.79
C TRP A 116 10.51 -4.27 4.60
N GLU A 117 10.39 -5.53 4.99
CA GLU A 117 11.44 -6.53 4.74
C GLU A 117 11.69 -6.71 3.23
N HIS A 118 10.60 -6.83 2.45
CA HIS A 118 10.69 -6.96 1.00
C HIS A 118 11.30 -5.70 0.32
N TRP A 119 11.13 -4.53 0.92
CA TRP A 119 11.65 -3.25 0.45
C TRP A 119 13.00 -2.87 1.05
N ASP A 120 13.81 -3.87 1.43
CA ASP A 120 15.18 -3.70 1.95
C ASP A 120 15.26 -2.85 3.22
N ARG A 121 14.21 -2.87 4.04
CA ARG A 121 14.10 -2.09 5.28
C ARG A 121 14.24 -0.58 5.03
N CYS A 122 13.42 -0.07 4.15
CA CYS A 122 13.33 1.36 3.84
C CYS A 122 12.85 2.20 5.05
N ALA A 123 12.63 3.51 4.85
CA ALA A 123 12.07 4.34 5.91
C ALA A 123 10.70 3.82 6.38
N PHE A 124 10.49 3.84 7.71
CA PHE A 124 9.29 3.29 8.35
C PHE A 124 8.78 4.24 9.43
N HIS A 125 7.46 4.35 9.56
CA HIS A 125 6.83 5.14 10.60
C HIS A 125 5.63 4.43 11.22
N TRP A 126 5.70 4.22 12.53
CA TRP A 126 4.60 3.73 13.34
C TRP A 126 3.79 4.90 13.90
N PHE A 127 2.46 4.79 13.89
CA PHE A 127 1.63 5.72 14.63
C PHE A 127 0.74 4.98 15.64
N PRO A 128 0.44 5.59 16.80
CA PRO A 128 -0.56 5.08 17.72
C PRO A 128 -1.94 5.25 17.10
N GLY A 129 -2.72 4.18 17.04
CA GLY A 129 -4.04 4.20 16.43
C GLY A 129 -4.34 2.92 15.66
N ASN A 130 -5.43 2.96 14.93
CA ASN A 130 -5.91 1.84 14.12
C ASN A 130 -6.23 2.31 12.69
N HIS A 131 -6.89 1.44 11.91
CA HIS A 131 -7.20 1.71 10.50
C HIS A 131 -8.03 2.97 10.26
N LEU A 132 -8.89 3.35 11.21
CA LEU A 132 -9.81 4.48 11.10
C LEU A 132 -9.41 5.65 12.01
N LEU A 133 -8.85 5.35 13.19
CA LEU A 133 -8.46 6.34 14.17
C LEU A 133 -6.94 6.51 14.19
N HIS A 134 -6.48 7.57 13.56
CA HIS A 134 -5.08 7.96 13.51
C HIS A 134 -4.80 9.00 14.60
N VAL A 135 -4.46 8.55 15.80
CA VAL A 135 -4.34 9.41 16.99
C VAL A 135 -3.27 10.50 16.83
N SER A 136 -2.21 10.23 16.09
CA SER A 136 -1.13 11.18 15.83
C SER A 136 -1.06 11.59 14.35
N GLN A 137 -2.21 11.77 13.71
CA GLN A 137 -2.27 12.13 12.28
C GLN A 137 -1.38 13.32 11.89
N PRO A 138 -1.31 14.44 12.65
CA PRO A 138 -0.42 15.53 12.30
C PRO A 138 1.07 15.15 12.27
N ASP A 139 1.50 14.18 13.07
CA ASP A 139 2.90 13.77 13.16
C ASP A 139 3.32 12.98 11.92
N TYR A 140 2.54 11.98 11.53
CA TYR A 140 2.89 11.23 10.33
C TYR A 140 2.67 12.04 9.05
N LEU A 141 1.69 12.95 9.01
CA LEU A 141 1.52 13.86 7.87
C LEU A 141 2.72 14.80 7.73
N ARG A 142 3.22 15.36 8.82
CA ARG A 142 4.46 16.16 8.81
C ARG A 142 5.66 15.34 8.33
N ARG A 143 5.78 14.09 8.79
CA ARG A 143 6.85 13.20 8.34
C ARG A 143 6.75 12.88 6.86
N MET A 144 5.55 12.53 6.38
CA MET A 144 5.27 12.27 4.97
C MET A 144 5.55 13.49 4.11
N THR A 145 5.06 14.68 4.51
CA THR A 145 5.28 15.92 3.78
C THR A 145 6.76 16.28 3.70
N ARG A 146 7.51 16.14 4.80
CA ARG A 146 8.97 16.37 4.80
C ARG A 146 9.66 15.39 3.88
N PHE A 147 9.35 14.10 4.00
CA PHE A 147 9.91 13.06 3.15
C PHE A 147 9.64 13.32 1.66
N LEU A 148 8.40 13.62 1.28
CA LEU A 148 8.06 13.90 -0.10
C LEU A 148 8.72 15.20 -0.62
N ARG A 149 8.81 16.23 0.24
CA ARG A 149 9.44 17.48 -0.14
C ARG A 149 10.91 17.29 -0.55
N ASP A 150 11.64 16.43 0.15
CA ASP A 150 13.06 16.18 -0.11
C ASP A 150 13.31 15.55 -1.50
N PHE A 151 12.27 15.01 -2.17
CA PHE A 151 12.39 14.37 -3.48
C PHE A 151 11.53 15.00 -4.58
N MET A 152 10.55 15.81 -4.20
CA MET A 152 9.58 16.39 -5.14
C MET A 152 9.81 17.88 -5.40
N PHE A 153 10.45 18.57 -4.48
CA PHE A 153 10.63 20.02 -4.52
C PHE A 153 12.09 20.35 -4.22
N ASP A 154 12.91 20.45 -5.25
CA ASP A 154 14.26 21.02 -5.17
C ASP A 154 14.20 22.51 -5.39
#